data_c900fd192a88a3f4ffffa244588031b3
#
_entry.id   c900fd192a88a3f4ffffa244588031b3
#
_cell.length_a   1.000
_cell.length_b   1.000
_cell.length_c   1.000
_cell.angle_alpha   90.00
_cell.angle_beta   90.00
_cell.angle_gamma   90.00
#
_symmetry.space_group_name_H-M   'P 1'
#
loop_
_entity.id
_entity.type
_entity.pdbx_description
1 polymer ?
#
loop_
_entity_poly.entity_id
_entity_poly.type
_entity_poly.pdbx_seq_one_letter_code
_entity_poly.pdbx_strand_id
1 'polypeptide(L)'
;VYEAIHQGKFTLQTPVDISDYPYQLTVNPDASNVPLEARRYTIEELLETSLIASADSPAIALAEKVAGSEKKFVDLMKAKLQQWGIKNATIVNASGLKNSVLGEEHIYPGSNKDDENKLSAYDIAIVARRLILDYPEVLEITKKATSNFAGMTLTSSNHMLKDMPAFRAGVDGLKTGSSDKGGTSFVGTIQQRGMRLITVLLNVDHADKDENARFTATSRFMSYIYQQFTVQTLVKKGEAYDKSSARIINGQKDEVTAVASKKLTIVRRYNHKKPTVHFTTDKKGYPTPLKKGVVVGKLTYTDNDLIGKGYLDKKLPTISMLSAERIERPFFLKSWWNEFVQYVNEKL
;
A
#
# COMPACT_ATOMS: atom_id res chain seq x y z
N VAL A 1 6.35 -2.09 -12.97
CA VAL A 1 5.57 -1.86 -14.19
C VAL A 1 4.65 -0.65 -14.03
N TYR A 2 3.72 -0.62 -13.08
CA TYR A 2 2.78 0.49 -12.88
C TYR A 2 3.49 1.83 -12.63
N GLU A 3 4.62 1.84 -11.90
CA GLU A 3 5.42 3.04 -11.74
C GLU A 3 5.90 3.62 -13.09
N ALA A 4 6.34 2.76 -14.00
CA ALA A 4 6.76 3.17 -15.34
C ALA A 4 5.58 3.67 -16.19
N ILE A 5 4.39 3.09 -16.01
CA ILE A 5 3.15 3.57 -16.64
C ILE A 5 2.77 4.96 -16.08
N HIS A 6 2.79 5.16 -14.77
CA HIS A 6 2.49 6.46 -14.16
C HIS A 6 3.53 7.55 -14.54
N GLN A 7 4.75 7.15 -14.85
CA GLN A 7 5.79 8.04 -15.40
C GLN A 7 5.63 8.31 -16.91
N GLY A 8 4.61 7.74 -17.57
CA GLY A 8 4.37 7.91 -18.99
C GLY A 8 5.34 7.17 -19.92
N LYS A 9 6.15 6.23 -19.40
CA LYS A 9 7.09 5.43 -20.21
C LYS A 9 6.38 4.37 -21.03
N PHE A 10 5.28 3.83 -20.51
CA PHE A 10 4.50 2.76 -21.10
C PHE A 10 3.01 2.99 -20.86
N THR A 11 2.20 2.22 -21.59
CA THR A 11 0.77 2.00 -21.32
C THR A 11 0.53 0.52 -21.14
N LEU A 12 -0.64 0.11 -20.65
CA LEU A 12 -1.03 -1.30 -20.56
C LEU A 12 -1.01 -1.98 -21.95
N GLN A 13 -1.25 -1.22 -23.03
CA GLN A 13 -1.28 -1.73 -24.41
C GLN A 13 0.11 -1.71 -25.08
N THR A 14 1.15 -1.25 -24.39
CA THR A 14 2.51 -1.25 -24.93
C THR A 14 2.97 -2.69 -25.21
N PRO A 15 3.44 -3.01 -26.44
CA PRO A 15 3.92 -4.34 -26.77
C PRO A 15 5.25 -4.66 -26.09
N VAL A 16 5.38 -5.92 -25.71
CA VAL A 16 6.58 -6.53 -25.14
C VAL A 16 6.99 -7.68 -26.04
N ASP A 17 8.19 -7.60 -26.59
CA ASP A 17 8.80 -8.70 -27.33
C ASP A 17 9.41 -9.68 -26.31
N ILE A 18 9.13 -10.96 -26.48
CA ILE A 18 9.60 -12.04 -25.60
C ILE A 18 10.96 -12.53 -26.11
N SER A 19 12.00 -12.30 -25.31
CA SER A 19 13.34 -12.79 -25.58
C SER A 19 13.41 -14.33 -25.49
N ASP A 20 14.53 -14.91 -25.92
CA ASP A 20 14.70 -16.37 -25.86
C ASP A 20 14.68 -16.91 -24.43
N TYR A 21 15.19 -16.18 -23.47
CA TYR A 21 15.25 -16.60 -22.08
C TYR A 21 13.87 -16.87 -21.45
N PRO A 22 12.96 -15.90 -21.31
CA PRO A 22 11.62 -16.18 -20.77
C PRO A 22 10.83 -17.15 -21.67
N TYR A 23 11.06 -17.17 -22.99
CA TYR A 23 10.42 -18.10 -23.88
C TYR A 23 10.84 -19.57 -23.59
N GLN A 24 12.14 -19.82 -23.48
CA GLN A 24 12.65 -21.17 -23.17
C GLN A 24 12.18 -21.66 -21.81
N LEU A 25 12.02 -20.76 -20.83
CA LEU A 25 11.53 -21.10 -19.52
C LEU A 25 10.08 -21.61 -19.54
N THR A 26 9.28 -21.28 -20.58
CA THR A 26 7.87 -21.73 -20.66
C THR A 26 7.73 -23.27 -20.78
N VAL A 27 8.76 -23.95 -21.24
CA VAL A 27 8.76 -25.42 -21.36
C VAL A 27 9.48 -26.11 -20.21
N ASN A 28 9.99 -25.36 -19.23
CA ASN A 28 10.65 -25.92 -18.06
C ASN A 28 9.60 -26.44 -17.06
N PRO A 29 9.58 -27.74 -16.72
CA PRO A 29 8.58 -28.32 -15.82
C PRO A 29 8.69 -27.82 -14.37
N ASP A 30 9.83 -27.26 -13.97
CA ASP A 30 10.07 -26.71 -12.63
C ASP A 30 9.59 -25.25 -12.48
N ALA A 31 9.07 -24.64 -13.56
CA ALA A 31 8.55 -23.30 -13.58
C ALA A 31 7.03 -23.29 -13.83
N SER A 32 6.33 -22.38 -13.14
CA SER A 32 4.91 -22.13 -13.39
C SER A 32 4.77 -21.23 -14.61
N ASN A 33 4.16 -21.71 -15.69
CA ASN A 33 4.11 -20.96 -16.92
C ASN A 33 2.85 -21.16 -17.76
N VAL A 34 2.73 -20.28 -18.76
CA VAL A 34 1.81 -20.39 -19.89
C VAL A 34 2.61 -20.31 -21.17
N PRO A 35 2.17 -20.91 -22.28
CA PRO A 35 2.86 -20.84 -23.56
C PRO A 35 2.95 -19.38 -24.05
N LEU A 36 4.16 -18.93 -24.42
CA LEU A 36 4.42 -17.60 -25.01
C LEU A 36 4.72 -17.68 -26.50
N GLU A 37 3.92 -18.44 -27.26
CA GLU A 37 4.19 -18.80 -28.66
C GLU A 37 4.25 -17.60 -29.60
N ALA A 38 3.41 -16.58 -29.39
CA ALA A 38 3.34 -15.40 -30.26
C ALA A 38 4.58 -14.49 -30.16
N ARG A 39 5.43 -14.66 -29.16
CA ARG A 39 6.64 -13.86 -28.94
C ARG A 39 6.40 -12.35 -28.80
N ARG A 40 5.14 -11.90 -28.78
CA ARG A 40 4.78 -10.50 -28.56
C ARG A 40 3.41 -10.41 -27.90
N TYR A 41 3.37 -9.75 -26.76
CA TYR A 41 2.17 -9.57 -25.95
C TYR A 41 2.14 -8.14 -25.38
N THR A 42 1.00 -7.67 -24.92
CA THR A 42 0.88 -6.39 -24.22
C THR A 42 1.34 -6.49 -22.77
N ILE A 43 1.71 -5.37 -22.19
CA ILE A 43 2.00 -5.30 -20.73
C ILE A 43 0.81 -5.82 -19.92
N GLU A 44 -0.44 -5.52 -20.32
CA GLU A 44 -1.65 -5.98 -19.63
C GLU A 44 -1.75 -7.51 -19.62
N GLU A 45 -1.60 -8.15 -20.80
CA GLU A 45 -1.63 -9.61 -20.90
C GLU A 45 -0.56 -10.27 -20.03
N LEU A 46 0.66 -9.74 -20.01
CA LEU A 46 1.73 -10.30 -19.20
C LEU A 46 1.53 -10.06 -17.69
N LEU A 47 0.96 -8.91 -17.29
CA LEU A 47 0.58 -8.64 -15.90
C LEU A 47 -0.52 -9.60 -15.44
N GLU A 48 -1.56 -9.79 -16.24
CA GLU A 48 -2.65 -10.72 -15.91
C GLU A 48 -2.13 -12.15 -15.77
N THR A 49 -1.30 -12.58 -16.70
CA THR A 49 -0.72 -13.93 -16.70
C THR A 49 0.17 -14.16 -15.46
N SER A 50 1.01 -13.17 -15.11
CA SER A 50 1.87 -13.25 -13.92
C SER A 50 1.09 -13.23 -12.60
N LEU A 51 0.01 -12.46 -12.51
CA LEU A 51 -0.73 -12.25 -11.27
C LEU A 51 -1.85 -13.27 -11.07
N ILE A 52 -2.52 -13.69 -12.15
CA ILE A 52 -3.66 -14.63 -12.10
C ILE A 52 -3.15 -16.07 -12.12
N ALA A 53 -2.41 -16.44 -13.17
CA ALA A 53 -1.89 -17.79 -13.34
C ALA A 53 -0.54 -18.04 -12.64
N SER A 54 0.03 -17.00 -12.01
CA SER A 54 1.35 -17.11 -11.35
C SER A 54 2.49 -17.50 -12.30
N ALA A 55 2.41 -17.11 -13.57
CA ALA A 55 3.39 -17.48 -14.58
C ALA A 55 4.70 -16.69 -14.41
N ASP A 56 5.83 -17.40 -14.45
CA ASP A 56 7.16 -16.87 -14.17
C ASP A 56 7.75 -16.15 -15.41
N SER A 57 7.64 -16.73 -16.59
CA SER A 57 8.17 -16.14 -17.83
C SER A 57 7.61 -14.75 -18.16
N PRO A 58 6.30 -14.49 -18.02
CA PRO A 58 5.76 -13.15 -18.17
C PRO A 58 6.33 -12.13 -17.16
N ALA A 59 6.60 -12.53 -15.93
CA ALA A 59 7.23 -11.65 -14.94
C ALA A 59 8.65 -11.25 -15.35
N ILE A 60 9.43 -12.20 -15.88
CA ILE A 60 10.78 -11.95 -16.42
C ILE A 60 10.71 -11.05 -17.66
N ALA A 61 9.81 -11.32 -18.60
CA ALA A 61 9.63 -10.49 -19.79
C ALA A 61 9.26 -9.03 -19.44
N LEU A 62 8.39 -8.83 -18.44
CA LEU A 62 8.09 -7.50 -17.91
C LEU A 62 9.30 -6.83 -17.26
N ALA A 63 10.12 -7.61 -16.54
CA ALA A 63 11.36 -7.10 -15.94
C ALA A 63 12.35 -6.63 -17.02
N GLU A 64 12.54 -7.42 -18.08
CA GLU A 64 13.36 -7.04 -19.23
C GLU A 64 12.82 -5.79 -19.93
N LYS A 65 11.51 -5.70 -20.14
CA LYS A 65 10.87 -4.53 -20.75
C LYS A 65 11.11 -3.25 -19.97
N VAL A 66 11.02 -3.32 -18.63
CA VAL A 66 11.16 -2.14 -17.77
C VAL A 66 12.61 -1.70 -17.61
N ALA A 67 13.56 -2.65 -17.49
CA ALA A 67 14.94 -2.37 -17.12
C ALA A 67 15.98 -2.75 -18.18
N GLY A 68 15.57 -3.39 -19.28
CA GLY A 68 16.45 -3.90 -20.35
C GLY A 68 17.12 -5.23 -20.02
N SER A 69 17.04 -5.72 -18.77
CA SER A 69 17.39 -7.09 -18.38
C SER A 69 16.83 -7.40 -17.00
N GLU A 70 16.62 -8.70 -16.69
CA GLU A 70 16.18 -9.13 -15.37
C GLU A 70 17.15 -8.70 -14.25
N LYS A 71 18.47 -8.82 -14.48
CA LYS A 71 19.50 -8.40 -13.50
C LYS A 71 19.37 -6.94 -13.11
N LYS A 72 19.21 -6.04 -14.08
CA LYS A 72 18.95 -4.61 -13.82
C LYS A 72 17.62 -4.38 -13.11
N PHE A 73 16.60 -5.19 -13.42
CA PHE A 73 15.32 -5.10 -12.74
C PHE A 73 15.43 -5.53 -11.26
N VAL A 74 16.22 -6.56 -10.96
CA VAL A 74 16.56 -6.95 -9.59
C VAL A 74 17.22 -5.78 -8.82
N ASP A 75 18.10 -5.02 -9.47
CA ASP A 75 18.68 -3.82 -8.86
C ASP A 75 17.60 -2.77 -8.53
N LEU A 76 16.64 -2.56 -9.43
CA LEU A 76 15.49 -1.69 -9.17
C LEU A 76 14.62 -2.19 -8.02
N MET A 77 14.36 -3.52 -7.95
CA MET A 77 13.63 -4.13 -6.84
C MET A 77 14.34 -3.88 -5.51
N LYS A 78 15.64 -4.12 -5.44
CA LYS A 78 16.46 -3.87 -4.23
C LYS A 78 16.43 -2.41 -3.82
N ALA A 79 16.61 -1.48 -4.76
CA ALA A 79 16.52 -0.05 -4.50
C ALA A 79 15.15 0.36 -3.97
N LYS A 80 14.07 -0.20 -4.51
CA LYS A 80 12.69 0.03 -4.07
C LYS A 80 12.47 -0.45 -2.63
N LEU A 81 12.96 -1.66 -2.30
CA LEU A 81 12.87 -2.19 -0.94
C LEU A 81 13.63 -1.31 0.06
N GLN A 82 14.84 -0.85 -0.28
CA GLN A 82 15.62 0.08 0.55
C GLN A 82 14.88 1.40 0.76
N GLN A 83 14.28 1.96 -0.28
CA GLN A 83 13.45 3.17 -0.21
C GLN A 83 12.28 3.01 0.78
N TRP A 84 11.71 1.81 0.89
CA TRP A 84 10.64 1.49 1.83
C TRP A 84 11.16 1.07 3.21
N GLY A 85 12.47 1.14 3.45
CA GLY A 85 13.10 0.83 4.74
C GLY A 85 13.31 -0.66 5.00
N ILE A 86 13.16 -1.51 3.98
CA ILE A 86 13.42 -2.95 4.04
C ILE A 86 14.92 -3.18 3.77
N LYS A 87 15.64 -3.65 4.78
CA LYS A 87 17.12 -3.76 4.72
C LYS A 87 17.64 -5.18 4.63
N ASN A 88 16.86 -6.17 5.09
CA ASN A 88 17.31 -7.56 5.26
C ASN A 88 16.69 -8.53 4.24
N ALA A 89 16.17 -8.01 3.13
CA ALA A 89 15.63 -8.84 2.06
C ALA A 89 16.76 -9.35 1.15
N THR A 90 16.66 -10.59 0.71
CA THR A 90 17.44 -11.13 -0.39
C THR A 90 16.55 -11.17 -1.64
N ILE A 91 16.97 -10.51 -2.72
CA ILE A 91 16.28 -10.53 -4.02
C ILE A 91 17.30 -10.92 -5.06
N VAL A 92 17.01 -11.98 -5.80
CA VAL A 92 17.94 -12.58 -6.79
C VAL A 92 17.34 -12.73 -8.18
N ASN A 93 16.00 -12.66 -8.32
CA ASN A 93 15.32 -12.70 -9.62
C ASN A 93 13.94 -12.03 -9.55
N ALA A 94 13.29 -11.89 -10.69
CA ALA A 94 11.98 -11.25 -10.82
C ALA A 94 10.79 -12.20 -10.66
N SER A 95 11.00 -13.50 -10.85
CA SER A 95 9.95 -14.54 -10.81
C SER A 95 9.70 -15.11 -9.40
N GLY A 96 10.74 -15.20 -8.59
CA GLY A 96 10.72 -15.89 -7.29
C GLY A 96 11.16 -17.35 -7.35
N LEU A 97 11.53 -17.84 -8.52
CA LEU A 97 12.08 -19.17 -8.69
C LEU A 97 13.42 -19.34 -7.99
N LYS A 98 13.78 -20.59 -7.70
CA LYS A 98 15.14 -20.94 -7.32
C LYS A 98 16.08 -20.67 -8.48
N ASN A 99 17.25 -20.06 -8.23
CA ASN A 99 18.20 -19.72 -9.30
C ASN A 99 18.60 -20.90 -10.19
N SER A 100 18.67 -22.14 -9.65
CA SER A 100 19.00 -23.33 -10.46
C SER A 100 18.02 -23.62 -11.59
N VAL A 101 16.79 -23.12 -11.50
CA VAL A 101 15.76 -23.28 -12.55
C VAL A 101 15.98 -22.33 -13.70
N LEU A 102 16.65 -21.19 -13.47
CA LEU A 102 16.81 -20.11 -14.43
C LEU A 102 17.95 -20.33 -15.45
N GLY A 103 18.90 -21.22 -15.15
CA GLY A 103 20.15 -21.39 -15.92
C GLY A 103 21.28 -20.51 -15.36
N GLU A 104 22.52 -21.01 -15.48
CA GLU A 104 23.71 -20.38 -14.87
C GLU A 104 23.95 -18.95 -15.36
N GLU A 105 23.71 -18.67 -16.63
CA GLU A 105 23.89 -17.37 -17.29
C GLU A 105 22.89 -16.32 -16.79
N HIS A 106 21.77 -16.73 -16.20
CA HIS A 106 20.72 -15.85 -15.71
C HIS A 106 20.82 -15.57 -14.19
N ILE A 107 21.68 -16.30 -13.48
CA ILE A 107 21.90 -16.09 -12.04
C ILE A 107 22.37 -14.65 -11.78
N TYR A 108 21.76 -14.03 -10.78
CA TYR A 108 22.11 -12.66 -10.35
C TYR A 108 23.54 -12.64 -9.76
N PRO A 109 24.39 -11.66 -10.13
CA PRO A 109 25.77 -11.57 -9.64
C PRO A 109 25.87 -11.59 -8.11
N GLY A 110 26.73 -12.46 -7.59
CA GLY A 110 26.94 -12.61 -6.15
C GLY A 110 25.91 -13.48 -5.44
N SER A 111 24.97 -14.11 -6.16
CA SER A 111 24.10 -15.17 -5.64
C SER A 111 24.50 -16.55 -6.15
N ASN A 112 23.98 -17.58 -5.49
CA ASN A 112 24.27 -18.98 -5.78
C ASN A 112 23.07 -19.67 -6.44
N LYS A 113 23.29 -20.83 -7.07
CA LYS A 113 22.25 -21.65 -7.70
C LYS A 113 21.10 -22.05 -6.75
N ASP A 114 21.38 -22.13 -5.45
CA ASP A 114 20.41 -22.51 -4.42
C ASP A 114 19.68 -21.32 -3.79
N ASP A 115 19.96 -20.10 -4.24
CA ASP A 115 19.31 -18.93 -3.70
C ASP A 115 17.92 -18.71 -4.30
N GLU A 116 17.04 -18.19 -3.45
CA GLU A 116 15.68 -17.72 -3.74
C GLU A 116 15.49 -16.33 -3.14
N ASN A 117 14.44 -15.64 -3.56
CA ASN A 117 14.03 -14.38 -2.91
C ASN A 117 13.59 -14.65 -1.47
N LYS A 118 14.10 -13.87 -0.50
CA LYS A 118 13.80 -14.02 0.94
C LYS A 118 13.36 -12.69 1.54
N LEU A 119 12.16 -12.69 2.10
CA LEU A 119 11.59 -11.57 2.83
C LEU A 119 10.84 -12.10 4.06
N SER A 120 10.81 -11.27 5.13
CA SER A 120 9.92 -11.58 6.26
C SER A 120 8.46 -11.28 5.91
N ALA A 121 7.53 -11.88 6.65
CA ALA A 121 6.09 -11.55 6.51
C ALA A 121 5.82 -10.05 6.71
N TYR A 122 6.58 -9.41 7.60
CA TYR A 122 6.49 -7.96 7.82
C TYR A 122 6.95 -7.16 6.59
N ASP A 123 8.04 -7.54 5.94
CA ASP A 123 8.54 -6.88 4.74
C ASP A 123 7.56 -7.05 3.58
N ILE A 124 7.00 -8.25 3.41
CA ILE A 124 5.97 -8.52 2.40
C ILE A 124 4.71 -7.69 2.66
N ALA A 125 4.31 -7.51 3.93
CA ALA A 125 3.18 -6.64 4.27
C ALA A 125 3.44 -5.17 3.89
N ILE A 126 4.68 -4.67 4.04
CA ILE A 126 5.08 -3.34 3.56
C ILE A 126 4.96 -3.26 2.04
N VAL A 127 5.50 -4.25 1.31
CA VAL A 127 5.42 -4.32 -0.17
C VAL A 127 3.96 -4.32 -0.63
N ALA A 128 3.13 -5.20 -0.06
CA ALA A 128 1.72 -5.30 -0.41
C ALA A 128 0.95 -4.00 -0.12
N ARG A 129 1.22 -3.37 1.04
CA ARG A 129 0.62 -2.08 1.39
C ARG A 129 1.01 -0.98 0.41
N ARG A 130 2.29 -0.89 0.06
CA ARG A 130 2.78 0.10 -0.92
C ARG A 130 2.18 -0.14 -2.30
N LEU A 131 2.13 -1.40 -2.73
CA LEU A 131 1.51 -1.76 -4.01
C LEU A 131 0.05 -1.27 -4.09
N ILE A 132 -0.77 -1.56 -3.05
CA ILE A 132 -2.18 -1.19 -3.03
C ILE A 132 -2.38 0.32 -2.90
N LEU A 133 -1.53 1.03 -2.15
CA LEU A 133 -1.66 2.49 -1.95
C LEU A 133 -1.16 3.28 -3.15
N ASP A 134 -0.06 2.86 -3.76
CA ASP A 134 0.58 3.60 -4.85
C ASP A 134 0.00 3.22 -6.22
N TYR A 135 -0.47 1.98 -6.36
CA TYR A 135 -0.95 1.38 -7.63
C TYR A 135 -2.23 0.56 -7.38
N PRO A 136 -3.34 1.19 -6.91
CA PRO A 136 -4.57 0.48 -6.55
C PRO A 136 -5.20 -0.28 -7.73
N GLU A 137 -4.89 0.09 -8.97
CA GLU A 137 -5.32 -0.57 -10.19
C GLU A 137 -4.87 -2.03 -10.28
N VAL A 138 -3.86 -2.47 -9.54
CA VAL A 138 -3.46 -3.87 -9.46
C VAL A 138 -4.60 -4.76 -8.98
N LEU A 139 -5.49 -4.23 -8.15
CA LEU A 139 -6.65 -4.96 -7.63
C LEU A 139 -7.67 -5.28 -8.73
N GLU A 140 -7.69 -4.52 -9.83
CA GLU A 140 -8.54 -4.82 -10.98
C GLU A 140 -8.12 -6.13 -11.68
N ILE A 141 -6.85 -6.50 -11.58
CA ILE A 141 -6.32 -7.77 -12.05
C ILE A 141 -6.50 -8.86 -10.99
N THR A 142 -6.01 -8.63 -9.78
CA THR A 142 -5.93 -9.69 -8.75
C THR A 142 -7.27 -10.14 -8.19
N LYS A 143 -8.36 -9.39 -8.42
CA LYS A 143 -9.73 -9.79 -8.08
C LYS A 143 -10.39 -10.73 -9.09
N LYS A 144 -9.76 -10.94 -10.27
CA LYS A 144 -10.30 -11.81 -11.32
C LYS A 144 -10.08 -13.28 -10.95
N ALA A 145 -11.14 -14.07 -10.92
CA ALA A 145 -11.04 -15.52 -10.75
C ALA A 145 -10.53 -16.19 -12.03
N THR A 146 -10.86 -15.61 -13.18
CA THR A 146 -10.43 -16.08 -14.50
C THR A 146 -10.07 -14.90 -15.40
N SER A 147 -9.21 -15.15 -16.40
CA SER A 147 -8.91 -14.22 -17.50
C SER A 147 -8.69 -15.02 -18.78
N ASN A 148 -8.62 -14.35 -19.93
CA ASN A 148 -8.28 -14.98 -21.20
C ASN A 148 -6.89 -14.54 -21.66
N PHE A 149 -6.07 -15.50 -22.06
CA PHE A 149 -4.76 -15.26 -22.62
C PHE A 149 -4.55 -16.11 -23.88
N ALA A 150 -4.38 -15.46 -25.01
CA ALA A 150 -4.16 -16.12 -26.31
C ALA A 150 -5.20 -17.24 -26.61
N GLY A 151 -6.48 -17.02 -26.26
CA GLY A 151 -7.54 -18.00 -26.44
C GLY A 151 -7.66 -19.05 -25.34
N MET A 152 -6.74 -19.07 -24.36
CA MET A 152 -6.80 -19.96 -23.20
C MET A 152 -7.44 -19.25 -22.01
N THR A 153 -8.26 -19.98 -21.24
CA THR A 153 -8.77 -19.48 -19.95
C THR A 153 -7.72 -19.68 -18.88
N LEU A 154 -7.24 -18.59 -18.30
CA LEU A 154 -6.43 -18.58 -17.08
C LEU A 154 -7.34 -18.69 -15.87
N THR A 155 -6.98 -19.50 -14.90
CA THR A 155 -7.64 -19.60 -13.59
C THR A 155 -6.73 -19.08 -12.51
N SER A 156 -7.30 -18.27 -11.62
CA SER A 156 -6.53 -17.70 -10.48
C SER A 156 -6.15 -18.80 -9.50
N SER A 157 -4.90 -18.74 -9.03
CA SER A 157 -4.44 -19.55 -7.91
C SER A 157 -4.96 -19.05 -6.54
N ASN A 158 -5.66 -17.92 -6.50
CA ASN A 158 -6.30 -17.41 -5.29
C ASN A 158 -7.72 -17.99 -5.14
N HIS A 159 -7.84 -19.09 -4.41
CA HIS A 159 -9.13 -19.76 -4.17
C HIS A 159 -10.10 -18.95 -3.29
N MET A 160 -9.71 -17.81 -2.73
CA MET A 160 -10.64 -16.98 -1.93
C MET A 160 -11.47 -16.01 -2.78
N LEU A 161 -11.27 -15.94 -4.09
CA LEU A 161 -12.03 -15.10 -5.01
C LEU A 161 -13.45 -15.66 -5.24
N LYS A 162 -14.35 -14.81 -5.80
CA LYS A 162 -15.70 -15.24 -6.15
C LYS A 162 -15.65 -16.44 -7.12
N ASP A 163 -16.56 -17.38 -6.91
CA ASP A 163 -16.70 -18.63 -7.69
C ASP A 163 -15.51 -19.62 -7.54
N MET A 164 -14.66 -19.41 -6.52
CA MET A 164 -13.53 -20.28 -6.19
C MET A 164 -13.81 -21.09 -4.90
N PRO A 165 -13.11 -22.23 -4.68
CA PRO A 165 -13.45 -23.20 -3.61
C PRO A 165 -13.42 -22.65 -2.18
N ALA A 166 -12.55 -21.69 -1.87
CA ALA A 166 -12.40 -21.07 -0.55
C ALA A 166 -12.98 -19.65 -0.51
N PHE A 167 -13.99 -19.34 -1.31
CA PHE A 167 -14.55 -18.01 -1.47
C PHE A 167 -14.78 -17.28 -0.14
N ARG A 168 -14.31 -16.03 -0.10
CA ARG A 168 -14.61 -15.10 0.99
C ARG A 168 -14.98 -13.73 0.43
N ALA A 169 -16.19 -13.28 0.70
CA ALA A 169 -16.70 -12.00 0.22
C ALA A 169 -15.77 -10.84 0.64
N GLY A 170 -15.44 -9.95 -0.32
CA GLY A 170 -14.58 -8.80 -0.14
C GLY A 170 -13.08 -9.06 -0.34
N VAL A 171 -12.65 -10.30 -0.55
CA VAL A 171 -11.28 -10.62 -0.98
C VAL A 171 -11.11 -10.20 -2.44
N ASP A 172 -10.04 -9.45 -2.72
CA ASP A 172 -9.74 -8.89 -4.05
C ASP A 172 -8.26 -9.04 -4.45
N GLY A 173 -7.51 -9.89 -3.75
CA GLY A 173 -6.10 -10.20 -4.05
C GLY A 173 -5.42 -10.92 -2.88
N LEU A 174 -4.09 -11.05 -2.89
CA LEU A 174 -3.14 -10.55 -3.87
C LEU A 174 -2.44 -11.70 -4.61
N LYS A 175 -1.61 -12.50 -3.87
CA LYS A 175 -0.69 -13.45 -4.52
C LYS A 175 -0.43 -14.68 -3.65
N THR A 176 -0.47 -15.83 -4.29
CA THR A 176 0.00 -17.11 -3.74
C THR A 176 1.49 -17.29 -4.04
N GLY A 177 2.15 -18.11 -3.25
CA GLY A 177 3.51 -18.55 -3.51
C GLY A 177 3.75 -19.95 -2.93
N SER A 178 4.63 -20.71 -3.57
CA SER A 178 5.09 -21.99 -3.06
C SER A 178 6.52 -22.21 -3.52
N SER A 179 7.38 -22.70 -2.62
CA SER A 179 8.73 -23.17 -2.96
C SER A 179 9.14 -24.25 -1.97
N ASP A 180 10.16 -25.03 -2.32
CA ASP A 180 10.67 -26.12 -1.46
C ASP A 180 11.14 -25.58 -0.11
N LYS A 181 11.76 -24.41 -0.08
CA LYS A 181 12.28 -23.79 1.14
C LYS A 181 11.24 -22.92 1.86
N GLY A 182 10.42 -22.20 1.10
CA GLY A 182 9.45 -21.22 1.61
C GLY A 182 8.10 -21.84 1.96
N GLY A 183 7.88 -23.10 1.61
CA GLY A 183 6.58 -23.76 1.79
C GLY A 183 5.45 -23.04 1.03
N THR A 184 4.24 -23.34 1.43
CA THR A 184 3.02 -22.78 0.82
C THR A 184 2.62 -21.50 1.54
N SER A 185 2.49 -20.41 0.80
CA SER A 185 2.31 -19.06 1.32
C SER A 185 1.17 -18.33 0.62
N PHE A 186 0.60 -17.30 1.29
CA PHE A 186 -0.41 -16.45 0.71
C PHE A 186 -0.37 -15.02 1.28
N VAL A 187 -0.38 -14.04 0.40
CA VAL A 187 -0.64 -12.65 0.72
C VAL A 187 -2.08 -12.35 0.30
N GLY A 188 -2.96 -12.24 1.29
CA GLY A 188 -4.38 -11.95 1.07
C GLY A 188 -4.72 -10.50 1.33
N THR A 189 -5.62 -9.90 0.56
CA THR A 189 -6.22 -8.60 0.86
C THR A 189 -7.73 -8.65 0.76
N ILE A 190 -8.39 -7.93 1.67
CA ILE A 190 -9.84 -7.91 1.81
C ILE A 190 -10.31 -6.53 2.21
N GLN A 191 -11.42 -6.08 1.64
CA GLN A 191 -12.11 -4.84 2.01
C GLN A 191 -13.48 -5.15 2.59
N GLN A 192 -13.65 -4.99 3.90
CA GLN A 192 -14.93 -5.15 4.59
C GLN A 192 -15.10 -4.10 5.69
N ARG A 193 -16.34 -3.75 6.03
CA ARG A 193 -16.69 -2.86 7.16
C ARG A 193 -15.89 -1.54 7.18
N GLY A 194 -15.56 -1.01 5.99
CA GLY A 194 -14.75 0.22 5.86
C GLY A 194 -13.25 0.06 6.16
N MET A 195 -12.78 -1.16 6.42
CA MET A 195 -11.39 -1.47 6.71
C MET A 195 -10.82 -2.42 5.66
N ARG A 196 -9.66 -2.06 5.10
CA ARG A 196 -8.84 -2.97 4.29
C ARG A 196 -7.86 -3.70 5.20
N LEU A 197 -7.78 -5.01 5.04
CA LEU A 197 -6.74 -5.83 5.65
C LEU A 197 -5.79 -6.33 4.59
N ILE A 198 -4.53 -6.47 4.98
CA ILE A 198 -3.51 -7.25 4.29
C ILE A 198 -3.06 -8.31 5.28
N THR A 199 -3.12 -9.59 4.88
CA THR A 199 -2.67 -10.73 5.66
C THR A 199 -1.53 -11.41 4.93
N VAL A 200 -0.48 -11.76 5.66
CA VAL A 200 0.68 -12.48 5.10
C VAL A 200 0.88 -13.74 5.92
N LEU A 201 0.69 -14.89 5.28
CA LEU A 201 0.94 -16.19 5.84
C LEU A 201 2.04 -16.85 5.02
N LEU A 202 3.11 -17.26 5.68
CA LEU A 202 4.26 -17.95 5.07
C LEU A 202 4.38 -19.35 5.64
N ASN A 203 4.72 -20.33 4.82
CA ASN A 203 4.94 -21.71 5.19
C ASN A 203 3.79 -22.29 6.05
N VAL A 204 2.59 -22.28 5.46
CA VAL A 204 1.38 -22.75 6.16
C VAL A 204 1.41 -24.27 6.32
N ASP A 205 1.16 -24.72 7.55
CA ASP A 205 1.11 -26.13 7.89
C ASP A 205 0.00 -26.88 7.13
N HIS A 206 0.24 -28.17 6.88
CA HIS A 206 -0.70 -29.10 6.22
C HIS A 206 -1.08 -28.74 4.77
N ALA A 207 -0.39 -27.81 4.14
CA ALA A 207 -0.67 -27.41 2.76
C ALA A 207 -0.23 -28.47 1.73
N ASP A 208 0.56 -29.45 2.15
CA ASP A 208 0.91 -30.67 1.42
C ASP A 208 -0.26 -31.67 1.31
N LYS A 209 -1.21 -31.60 2.24
CA LYS A 209 -2.39 -32.48 2.32
C LYS A 209 -3.69 -31.79 1.91
N ASP A 210 -3.76 -30.48 2.07
CA ASP A 210 -4.92 -29.65 1.74
C ASP A 210 -4.44 -28.37 1.04
N GLU A 211 -4.64 -28.29 -0.27
CA GLU A 211 -4.30 -27.12 -1.08
C GLU A 211 -4.99 -25.83 -0.61
N ASN A 212 -6.11 -25.96 0.12
CA ASN A 212 -6.87 -24.85 0.68
C ASN A 212 -6.45 -24.48 2.11
N ALA A 213 -5.50 -25.17 2.72
CA ALA A 213 -5.05 -24.90 4.09
C ALA A 213 -4.65 -23.42 4.28
N ARG A 214 -3.89 -22.84 3.34
CA ARG A 214 -3.48 -21.41 3.36
C ARG A 214 -4.68 -20.46 3.34
N PHE A 215 -5.72 -20.78 2.58
CA PHE A 215 -6.92 -19.94 2.46
C PHE A 215 -7.80 -20.07 3.69
N THR A 216 -7.94 -21.26 4.24
CA THR A 216 -8.64 -21.52 5.50
C THR A 216 -7.99 -20.79 6.66
N ALA A 217 -6.66 -20.90 6.79
CA ALA A 217 -5.89 -20.17 7.81
C ALA A 217 -6.03 -18.65 7.65
N THR A 218 -5.91 -18.15 6.42
CA THR A 218 -6.10 -16.72 6.09
C THR A 218 -7.50 -16.24 6.46
N SER A 219 -8.53 -17.01 6.11
CA SER A 219 -9.93 -16.67 6.40
C SER A 219 -10.19 -16.58 7.91
N ARG A 220 -9.65 -17.53 8.70
CA ARG A 220 -9.72 -17.51 10.16
C ARG A 220 -9.01 -16.28 10.73
N PHE A 221 -7.81 -15.96 10.24
CA PHE A 221 -7.03 -14.81 10.67
C PHE A 221 -7.76 -13.49 10.35
N MET A 222 -8.29 -13.33 9.13
CA MET A 222 -9.11 -12.18 8.78
C MET A 222 -10.34 -12.02 9.69
N SER A 223 -11.02 -13.12 10.00
CA SER A 223 -12.18 -13.13 10.91
C SER A 223 -11.80 -12.67 12.30
N TYR A 224 -10.69 -13.18 12.85
CA TYR A 224 -10.15 -12.74 14.14
C TYR A 224 -9.90 -11.23 14.17
N ILE A 225 -9.26 -10.66 13.14
CA ILE A 225 -9.00 -9.22 13.07
C ILE A 225 -10.30 -8.41 13.03
N TYR A 226 -11.28 -8.79 12.20
CA TYR A 226 -12.58 -8.10 12.14
C TYR A 226 -13.43 -8.24 13.40
N GLN A 227 -13.16 -9.23 14.26
CA GLN A 227 -13.77 -9.36 15.58
C GLN A 227 -13.09 -8.45 16.62
N GLN A 228 -11.80 -8.21 16.48
CA GLN A 228 -11.02 -7.43 17.45
C GLN A 228 -11.00 -5.92 17.14
N PHE A 229 -11.14 -5.53 15.87
CA PHE A 229 -10.89 -4.16 15.42
C PHE A 229 -12.09 -3.58 14.68
N THR A 230 -12.25 -2.27 14.81
CA THR A 230 -13.24 -1.48 14.09
C THR A 230 -12.64 -0.20 13.54
N VAL A 231 -13.32 0.35 12.54
CA VAL A 231 -13.00 1.66 11.98
C VAL A 231 -13.86 2.72 12.66
N GLN A 232 -13.23 3.76 13.19
CA GLN A 232 -13.91 4.91 13.80
C GLN A 232 -13.55 6.19 13.04
N THR A 233 -14.56 6.95 12.63
CA THR A 233 -14.37 8.32 12.14
C THR A 233 -14.33 9.25 13.34
N LEU A 234 -13.21 9.95 13.51
CA LEU A 234 -13.01 10.93 14.60
C LEU A 234 -13.60 12.29 14.23
N VAL A 235 -13.46 12.70 12.97
CA VAL A 235 -14.00 13.95 12.45
C VAL A 235 -14.24 13.82 10.94
N LYS A 236 -15.31 14.43 10.41
CA LYS A 236 -15.56 14.49 8.96
C LYS A 236 -14.91 15.75 8.37
N LYS A 237 -14.74 15.76 7.04
CA LYS A 237 -14.28 16.96 6.32
C LYS A 237 -15.21 18.14 6.60
N GLY A 238 -14.62 19.29 6.94
CA GLY A 238 -15.36 20.52 7.24
C GLY A 238 -15.93 20.62 8.65
N GLU A 239 -15.84 19.57 9.47
CA GLU A 239 -16.26 19.60 10.88
C GLU A 239 -15.12 20.05 11.79
N ALA A 240 -15.43 20.75 12.87
CA ALA A 240 -14.51 21.02 13.96
C ALA A 240 -14.38 19.78 14.84
N TYR A 241 -13.20 19.57 15.42
CA TYR A 241 -12.99 18.54 16.44
C TYR A 241 -13.00 19.19 17.81
N ASP A 242 -14.00 18.85 18.64
CA ASP A 242 -14.20 19.47 19.96
C ASP A 242 -14.18 21.01 19.80
N LYS A 243 -13.46 21.72 20.67
CA LYS A 243 -13.31 23.19 20.64
C LYS A 243 -12.06 23.64 19.90
N SER A 244 -11.68 22.97 18.78
CA SER A 244 -10.49 23.33 18.03
C SER A 244 -10.62 24.75 17.47
N SER A 245 -9.78 25.66 17.97
CA SER A 245 -9.69 27.05 17.51
C SER A 245 -8.24 27.49 17.40
N ALA A 246 -7.97 28.48 16.59
CA ALA A 246 -6.65 29.09 16.44
C ALA A 246 -6.71 30.60 16.72
N ARG A 247 -5.72 31.09 17.45
CA ARG A 247 -5.59 32.51 17.80
C ARG A 247 -5.41 33.37 16.57
N ILE A 248 -6.05 34.53 16.56
CA ILE A 248 -5.92 35.54 15.52
C ILE A 248 -5.23 36.77 16.08
N ILE A 249 -4.30 37.33 15.31
CA ILE A 249 -3.59 38.57 15.65
C ILE A 249 -4.26 39.72 14.89
N ASN A 250 -4.66 40.76 15.62
CA ASN A 250 -5.28 41.95 15.08
C ASN A 250 -6.46 41.65 14.13
N GLY A 251 -7.41 40.81 14.62
CA GLY A 251 -8.62 40.43 13.90
C GLY A 251 -9.88 41.08 14.45
N GLN A 252 -10.97 40.99 13.68
CA GLN A 252 -12.32 41.30 14.19
C GLN A 252 -12.74 40.34 15.28
N LYS A 253 -12.17 39.12 15.24
CA LYS A 253 -12.30 38.06 16.26
C LYS A 253 -10.92 37.66 16.77
N ASP A 254 -10.82 37.24 18.00
CA ASP A 254 -9.56 36.82 18.62
C ASP A 254 -9.19 35.36 18.29
N GLU A 255 -10.18 34.58 17.82
CA GLU A 255 -10.03 33.20 17.42
C GLU A 255 -10.81 32.86 16.16
N VAL A 256 -10.36 31.86 15.42
CA VAL A 256 -11.08 31.23 14.33
C VAL A 256 -11.26 29.74 14.60
N THR A 257 -12.46 29.22 14.38
CA THR A 257 -12.73 27.78 14.44
C THR A 257 -11.88 27.06 13.39
N ALA A 258 -11.21 25.99 13.82
CA ALA A 258 -10.44 25.13 12.95
C ALA A 258 -11.27 23.90 12.54
N VAL A 259 -11.41 23.66 11.23
CA VAL A 259 -12.19 22.55 10.68
C VAL A 259 -11.30 21.58 9.89
N ALA A 260 -11.66 20.32 9.88
CA ALA A 260 -10.90 19.26 9.24
C ALA A 260 -10.80 19.41 7.72
N SER A 261 -9.59 19.37 7.16
CA SER A 261 -9.35 19.42 5.72
C SER A 261 -9.86 18.18 4.97
N LYS A 262 -9.90 17.05 5.67
CA LYS A 262 -10.42 15.77 5.20
C LYS A 262 -10.93 14.95 6.37
N LYS A 263 -11.64 13.86 6.08
CA LYS A 263 -12.07 12.89 7.09
C LYS A 263 -10.85 12.27 7.79
N LEU A 264 -10.84 12.23 9.12
CA LEU A 264 -9.89 11.45 9.92
C LEU A 264 -10.56 10.18 10.43
N THR A 265 -10.08 9.07 9.94
CA THR A 265 -10.55 7.74 10.30
C THR A 265 -9.38 6.95 10.88
N ILE A 266 -9.63 6.22 11.94
CA ILE A 266 -8.66 5.36 12.62
C ILE A 266 -9.18 3.93 12.72
N VAL A 267 -8.26 2.97 12.81
CA VAL A 267 -8.55 1.60 13.23
C VAL A 267 -8.25 1.48 14.72
N ARG A 268 -9.15 0.89 15.48
CA ARG A 268 -8.96 0.67 16.91
C ARG A 268 -9.59 -0.65 17.36
N ARG A 269 -9.17 -1.19 18.50
CA ARG A 269 -9.84 -2.34 19.11
C ARG A 269 -11.23 -1.97 19.59
N TYR A 270 -12.15 -2.95 19.54
CA TYR A 270 -13.42 -2.84 20.28
C TYR A 270 -13.13 -2.69 21.79
N ASN A 271 -13.97 -1.95 22.48
CA ASN A 271 -13.96 -1.79 23.95
C ASN A 271 -12.68 -1.17 24.55
N HIS A 272 -11.85 -0.51 23.77
CA HIS A 272 -10.70 0.24 24.28
C HIS A 272 -11.04 1.68 24.71
N LYS A 273 -10.13 2.27 25.53
CA LYS A 273 -10.24 3.64 26.02
C LYS A 273 -10.53 4.63 24.89
N LYS A 274 -11.20 5.75 25.26
CA LYS A 274 -11.49 6.84 24.32
C LYS A 274 -10.24 7.25 23.54
N PRO A 275 -10.32 7.48 22.22
CA PRO A 275 -9.17 7.90 21.41
C PRO A 275 -8.54 9.18 21.94
N THR A 276 -7.22 9.21 22.02
CA THR A 276 -6.48 10.43 22.37
C THR A 276 -6.18 11.20 21.09
N VAL A 277 -6.72 12.40 21.00
CA VAL A 277 -6.58 13.27 19.82
C VAL A 277 -6.07 14.63 20.29
N HIS A 278 -5.03 15.13 19.61
CA HIS A 278 -4.41 16.41 19.93
C HIS A 278 -4.59 17.37 18.77
N PHE A 279 -5.17 18.53 19.05
CA PHE A 279 -5.12 19.67 18.16
C PHE A 279 -3.89 20.52 18.49
N THR A 280 -3.10 20.83 17.50
CA THR A 280 -1.92 21.72 17.62
C THR A 280 -2.03 22.86 16.63
N THR A 281 -1.75 24.07 17.09
CA THR A 281 -1.78 25.31 16.29
C THR A 281 -0.58 26.18 16.65
N ASP A 282 -0.28 27.20 15.85
CA ASP A 282 0.76 28.16 16.18
C ASP A 282 0.33 29.01 17.39
N LYS A 283 1.12 28.96 18.45
CA LYS A 283 0.86 29.73 19.67
C LYS A 283 0.97 31.23 19.47
N LYS A 284 1.75 31.68 18.48
CA LYS A 284 1.85 33.09 18.11
C LYS A 284 0.57 33.64 17.49
N GLY A 285 -0.24 32.76 16.86
CA GLY A 285 -1.47 33.12 16.18
C GLY A 285 -1.26 33.47 14.70
N TYR A 286 -2.36 33.81 14.03
CA TYR A 286 -2.39 34.04 12.60
C TYR A 286 -2.75 35.52 12.32
N PRO A 287 -2.01 36.22 11.46
CA PRO A 287 -2.29 37.61 11.12
C PRO A 287 -3.53 37.74 10.24
N THR A 288 -4.16 38.91 10.30
CA THR A 288 -5.29 39.26 9.44
C THR A 288 -4.86 40.12 8.24
N PRO A 289 -5.57 40.08 7.10
CA PRO A 289 -6.78 39.26 6.85
C PRO A 289 -6.44 37.78 6.68
N LEU A 290 -7.17 36.91 7.37
CA LEU A 290 -7.06 35.45 7.23
C LEU A 290 -8.17 34.93 6.29
N LYS A 291 -7.81 34.28 5.20
CA LYS A 291 -8.79 33.68 4.27
C LYS A 291 -9.37 32.40 4.85
N LYS A 292 -10.63 32.08 4.51
CA LYS A 292 -11.22 30.77 4.74
C LYS A 292 -10.40 29.69 4.04
N GLY A 293 -10.20 28.53 4.69
CA GLY A 293 -9.49 27.39 4.13
C GLY A 293 -7.96 27.42 4.28
N VAL A 294 -7.41 28.43 4.96
CA VAL A 294 -5.97 28.46 5.31
C VAL A 294 -5.70 27.45 6.42
N VAL A 295 -4.56 26.76 6.34
CA VAL A 295 -4.15 25.81 7.40
C VAL A 295 -3.81 26.58 8.67
N VAL A 296 -4.56 26.31 9.74
CA VAL A 296 -4.41 26.95 11.06
C VAL A 296 -4.03 25.95 12.17
N GLY A 297 -3.75 24.71 11.81
CA GLY A 297 -3.32 23.71 12.79
C GLY A 297 -3.30 22.31 12.20
N LYS A 298 -3.04 21.34 13.07
CA LYS A 298 -3.04 19.91 12.78
C LYS A 298 -3.81 19.15 13.85
N LEU A 299 -4.54 18.13 13.44
CA LEU A 299 -5.20 17.20 14.33
C LEU A 299 -4.48 15.85 14.22
N THR A 300 -3.92 15.35 15.32
CA THR A 300 -3.14 14.12 15.38
C THR A 300 -3.78 13.15 16.35
N TYR A 301 -3.99 11.92 15.89
CA TYR A 301 -4.40 10.80 16.73
C TYR A 301 -3.18 10.12 17.33
N THR A 302 -3.18 9.94 18.66
CA THR A 302 -2.17 9.15 19.37
C THR A 302 -2.78 7.81 19.72
N ASP A 303 -2.19 6.74 19.18
CA ASP A 303 -2.57 5.38 19.46
C ASP A 303 -1.80 4.86 20.68
N ASN A 304 -2.50 4.70 21.81
CA ASN A 304 -1.92 4.18 23.06
C ASN A 304 -1.98 2.64 23.14
N ASP A 305 -2.48 1.98 22.10
CA ASP A 305 -2.65 0.52 22.01
C ASP A 305 -2.02 -0.05 20.74
N LEU A 306 -0.83 0.41 20.44
CA LEU A 306 -0.05 -0.07 19.30
C LEU A 306 0.23 -1.56 19.42
N ILE A 307 0.03 -2.30 18.33
CA ILE A 307 0.28 -3.73 18.23
C ILE A 307 1.54 -3.97 17.41
N GLY A 308 2.37 -4.90 17.88
CA GLY A 308 3.63 -5.26 17.23
C GLY A 308 4.53 -4.03 17.06
N LYS A 309 4.92 -3.73 15.82
CA LYS A 309 5.78 -2.58 15.49
C LYS A 309 5.00 -1.27 15.25
N GLY A 310 3.69 -1.29 15.43
CA GLY A 310 2.81 -0.14 15.20
C GLY A 310 2.65 0.23 13.73
N TYR A 311 2.58 1.52 13.42
CA TYR A 311 2.40 2.00 12.05
C TYR A 311 3.62 1.70 11.16
N LEU A 312 3.38 1.08 9.99
CA LEU A 312 4.43 0.66 9.06
C LEU A 312 5.28 1.83 8.52
N ASP A 313 4.68 3.01 8.36
CA ASP A 313 5.37 4.24 7.93
C ASP A 313 5.86 5.10 9.10
N LYS A 314 5.72 4.61 10.34
CA LYS A 314 6.10 5.31 11.58
C LYS A 314 5.47 6.70 11.75
N LYS A 315 4.36 6.97 11.04
CA LYS A 315 3.64 8.24 11.11
C LYS A 315 2.30 8.05 11.80
N LEU A 316 1.99 8.93 12.75
CA LEU A 316 0.67 8.96 13.37
C LEU A 316 -0.38 9.52 12.39
N PRO A 317 -1.63 9.01 12.43
CA PRO A 317 -2.72 9.58 11.64
C PRO A 317 -2.90 11.07 11.96
N THR A 318 -2.63 11.91 10.98
CA THR A 318 -2.64 13.37 11.12
C THR A 318 -3.33 14.01 9.92
N ILE A 319 -4.13 15.05 10.19
CA ILE A 319 -4.74 15.88 9.16
C ILE A 319 -4.50 17.36 9.42
N SER A 320 -4.52 18.18 8.37
CA SER A 320 -4.52 19.63 8.50
C SER A 320 -5.89 20.11 8.94
N MET A 321 -5.90 21.14 9.77
CA MET A 321 -7.10 21.88 10.20
C MET A 321 -7.09 23.25 9.54
N LEU A 322 -8.21 23.64 8.96
CA LEU A 322 -8.38 24.83 8.14
C LEU A 322 -9.24 25.85 8.88
N SER A 323 -9.00 27.15 8.62
CA SER A 323 -9.89 28.22 9.07
C SER A 323 -11.31 28.02 8.50
N ALA A 324 -12.32 27.97 9.36
CA ALA A 324 -13.72 27.77 8.97
C ALA A 324 -14.30 28.97 8.21
N GLU A 325 -13.79 30.15 8.47
CA GLU A 325 -14.28 31.42 7.92
C GLU A 325 -13.13 32.37 7.57
N ARG A 326 -13.44 33.44 6.89
CA ARG A 326 -12.54 34.57 6.65
C ARG A 326 -12.60 35.51 7.87
N ILE A 327 -11.43 35.99 8.33
CA ILE A 327 -11.32 36.98 9.40
C ILE A 327 -10.67 38.24 8.82
N GLU A 328 -11.38 39.37 8.92
CA GLU A 328 -10.88 40.63 8.45
C GLU A 328 -10.12 41.40 9.54
N ARG A 329 -9.39 42.41 9.12
CA ARG A 329 -8.79 43.37 10.06
C ARG A 329 -9.89 44.10 10.81
N PRO A 330 -9.68 44.43 12.08
CA PRO A 330 -10.64 45.26 12.81
C PRO A 330 -10.68 46.66 12.22
N PHE A 331 -11.71 47.40 12.56
CA PHE A 331 -11.79 48.82 12.25
C PHE A 331 -10.57 49.54 12.86
N PHE A 332 -10.00 50.56 12.20
CA PHE A 332 -8.69 51.16 12.47
C PHE A 332 -8.46 51.56 13.94
N LEU A 333 -9.49 52.07 14.65
CA LEU A 333 -9.40 52.45 16.06
C LEU A 333 -9.13 51.23 16.97
N LYS A 334 -9.74 50.07 16.69
CA LYS A 334 -9.50 48.82 17.43
C LYS A 334 -8.11 48.26 17.13
N SER A 335 -7.64 48.42 15.90
CA SER A 335 -6.27 48.01 15.51
C SER A 335 -5.22 48.80 16.28
N TRP A 336 -5.35 50.13 16.33
CA TRP A 336 -4.45 50.99 17.08
C TRP A 336 -4.44 50.70 18.59
N TRP A 337 -5.62 50.44 19.17
CA TRP A 337 -5.73 50.10 20.58
C TRP A 337 -5.07 48.73 20.88
N ASN A 338 -5.28 47.75 20.03
CA ASN A 338 -4.64 46.42 20.21
C ASN A 338 -3.13 46.50 20.06
N GLU A 339 -2.60 47.25 19.12
CA GLU A 339 -1.15 47.51 18.97
C GLU A 339 -0.56 48.21 20.18
N PHE A 340 -1.28 49.18 20.73
CA PHE A 340 -0.88 49.89 21.95
C PHE A 340 -0.85 48.93 23.16
N VAL A 341 -1.85 48.13 23.37
CA VAL A 341 -1.92 47.15 24.45
C VAL A 341 -0.80 46.10 24.30
N GLN A 342 -0.55 45.62 23.08
CA GLN A 342 0.54 44.68 22.81
C GLN A 342 1.90 45.33 23.10
N TYR A 343 2.13 46.55 22.68
CA TYR A 343 3.35 47.32 22.99
C TYR A 343 3.58 47.47 24.50
N VAL A 344 2.55 47.78 25.26
CA VAL A 344 2.61 47.91 26.72
C VAL A 344 2.96 46.57 27.37
N ASN A 345 2.33 45.46 26.93
CA ASN A 345 2.59 44.12 27.48
C ASN A 345 3.97 43.52 27.12
N GLU A 346 4.61 43.98 26.04
CA GLU A 346 5.93 43.52 25.62
C GLU A 346 7.06 44.41 26.15
N LYS A 347 6.79 45.65 26.54
CA LYS A 347 7.82 46.63 26.92
C LYS A 347 7.80 47.07 28.39
N LEU A 348 6.71 46.79 29.09
CA LEU A 348 6.53 47.03 30.52
C LEU A 348 6.32 45.74 31.28
#